data_0e45fd2c95e6dae9389ccae6e729932b
#
_entry.id   0e45fd2c95e6dae9389ccae6e729932b
#
_cell.length_a   1.000
_cell.length_b   1.000
_cell.length_c   1.000
_cell.angle_alpha   90.00
_cell.angle_beta   90.00
_cell.angle_gamma   90.00
#
_symmetry.space_group_name_H-M   'P 1'
#
loop_
_entity.id
_entity.type
_entity.pdbx_description
1 polymer ?
#
loop_
_entity_poly.entity_id
_entity_poly.type
_entity_poly.pdbx_seq_one_letter_code
_entity_poly.pdbx_strand_id
1 'polypeptide(L)'
;VTRQDLIVCSFYTPDNYYSSHAKALRAELDRLGIDHELLEIKKAPGEDWADTTRRKIGFIKSVCDKNPTKKVFWVDIDCRINYLPDYIANSTADLIGFQRSFGSPLQIGYGNRTRFWEPSFWGLGTSPQAR
;
A
#
# COMPACT_ATOMS: atom_id res chain seq x y z
N VAL A 1 -14.30 13.59 -8.95
CA VAL A 1 -13.05 14.36 -9.07
C VAL A 1 -11.88 13.40 -9.10
N THR A 2 -11.06 13.51 -10.13
CA THR A 2 -9.86 12.68 -10.28
C THR A 2 -8.77 13.20 -9.35
N ARG A 3 -8.14 12.29 -8.59
CA ARG A 3 -7.02 12.60 -7.73
C ARG A 3 -5.72 12.38 -8.49
N GLN A 4 -5.06 13.49 -8.88
CA GLN A 4 -3.81 13.45 -9.62
C GLN A 4 -2.57 13.75 -8.77
N ASP A 5 -2.76 14.08 -7.49
CA ASP A 5 -1.70 14.42 -6.56
C ASP A 5 -1.19 13.21 -5.75
N LEU A 6 -1.74 12.06 -6.01
CA LEU A 6 -1.33 10.82 -5.35
C LEU A 6 -1.47 9.63 -6.29
N ILE A 7 -0.75 8.56 -5.97
CA ILE A 7 -0.83 7.29 -6.70
C ILE A 7 -0.83 6.15 -5.69
N VAL A 8 -1.68 5.17 -5.91
CA VAL A 8 -1.73 3.94 -5.12
C VAL A 8 -0.97 2.86 -5.85
N CYS A 9 -0.11 2.14 -5.15
CA CYS A 9 0.67 1.08 -5.76
C CYS A 9 0.58 -0.22 -4.97
N SER A 10 0.73 -1.32 -5.67
CA SER A 10 0.82 -2.66 -5.11
C SER A 10 1.44 -3.59 -6.13
N PHE A 11 1.88 -4.76 -5.69
CA PHE A 11 2.24 -5.84 -6.60
C PHE A 11 1.62 -7.15 -6.13
N TYR A 12 1.58 -8.13 -7.02
CA TYR A 12 0.97 -9.43 -6.73
C TYR A 12 1.57 -10.51 -7.62
N THR A 13 1.50 -11.74 -7.16
CA THR A 13 1.91 -12.90 -7.95
C THR A 13 0.73 -13.40 -8.79
N PRO A 14 0.98 -14.05 -9.96
CA PRO A 14 -0.07 -14.38 -10.93
C PRO A 14 -0.83 -15.68 -10.59
N ASP A 15 -1.28 -15.81 -9.32
CA ASP A 15 -2.19 -16.89 -8.94
C ASP A 15 -3.63 -16.40 -8.92
N ASN A 16 -4.58 -17.35 -8.91
CA ASN A 16 -5.99 -16.99 -9.01
C ASN A 16 -6.48 -16.11 -7.87
N TYR A 17 -5.98 -16.36 -6.66
CA TYR A 17 -6.37 -15.56 -5.48
C TYR A 17 -5.96 -14.11 -5.64
N TYR A 18 -4.66 -13.86 -5.85
CA TYR A 18 -4.16 -12.48 -5.93
C TYR A 18 -4.58 -11.77 -7.22
N SER A 19 -4.67 -12.48 -8.34
CA SER A 19 -5.13 -11.89 -9.61
C SER A 19 -6.58 -11.40 -9.51
N SER A 20 -7.45 -12.14 -8.85
CA SER A 20 -8.83 -11.71 -8.66
C SER A 20 -8.94 -10.51 -7.73
N HIS A 21 -8.13 -10.45 -6.68
CA HIS A 21 -8.07 -9.29 -5.80
C HIS A 21 -7.51 -8.06 -6.52
N ALA A 22 -6.48 -8.23 -7.35
CA ALA A 22 -5.92 -7.15 -8.16
C ALA A 22 -6.97 -6.54 -9.09
N LYS A 23 -7.76 -7.39 -9.74
CA LYS A 23 -8.84 -6.94 -10.61
C LYS A 23 -9.89 -6.13 -9.85
N ALA A 24 -10.29 -6.61 -8.68
CA ALA A 24 -11.27 -5.92 -7.84
C ALA A 24 -10.75 -4.59 -7.32
N LEU A 25 -9.50 -4.54 -6.87
CA LEU A 25 -8.88 -3.30 -6.38
C LEU A 25 -8.74 -2.29 -7.51
N ARG A 26 -8.32 -2.71 -8.69
CA ARG A 26 -8.21 -1.84 -9.86
C ARG A 26 -9.57 -1.21 -10.21
N ALA A 27 -10.63 -2.00 -10.17
CA ALA A 27 -11.98 -1.49 -10.44
C ALA A 27 -12.39 -0.42 -9.43
N GLU A 28 -12.05 -0.62 -8.15
CA GLU A 28 -12.35 0.39 -7.12
C GLU A 28 -11.56 1.67 -7.31
N LEU A 29 -10.27 1.56 -7.62
CA LEU A 29 -9.42 2.73 -7.86
C LEU A 29 -9.86 3.50 -9.10
N ASP A 30 -10.27 2.81 -10.15
CA ASP A 30 -10.83 3.44 -11.34
C ASP A 30 -12.12 4.19 -11.01
N ARG A 31 -13.00 3.56 -10.24
CA ARG A 31 -14.25 4.19 -9.81
C ARG A 31 -14.02 5.46 -8.99
N LEU A 32 -12.99 5.46 -8.16
CA LEU A 32 -12.63 6.60 -7.32
C LEU A 32 -11.80 7.66 -8.05
N GLY A 33 -11.38 7.38 -9.28
CA GLY A 33 -10.54 8.31 -10.04
C GLY A 33 -9.13 8.46 -9.47
N ILE A 34 -8.60 7.41 -8.85
CA ILE A 34 -7.27 7.41 -8.22
C ILE A 34 -6.26 6.75 -9.16
N ASP A 35 -5.17 7.45 -9.46
CA ASP A 35 -4.05 6.88 -10.22
C ASP A 35 -3.45 5.71 -9.45
N HIS A 36 -3.05 4.67 -10.18
CA HIS A 36 -2.52 3.48 -9.55
C HIS A 36 -1.54 2.73 -10.44
N GLU A 37 -0.66 1.97 -9.80
CA GLU A 37 0.25 1.04 -10.44
C GLU A 37 0.16 -0.30 -9.69
N LEU A 38 -0.55 -1.25 -10.29
CA LEU A 38 -0.71 -2.60 -9.75
C LEU A 38 0.08 -3.55 -10.65
N LEU A 39 1.24 -4.01 -10.15
CA LEU A 39 2.19 -4.76 -10.97
C LEU A 39 2.10 -6.26 -10.71
N GLU A 40 1.93 -7.03 -11.77
CA GLU A 40 2.05 -8.48 -11.70
C GLU A 40 3.53 -8.86 -11.73
N ILE A 41 3.99 -9.61 -10.73
CA ILE A 41 5.36 -10.08 -10.65
C ILE A 41 5.39 -11.61 -10.66
N LYS A 42 6.50 -12.17 -11.17
CA LYS A 42 6.74 -13.62 -11.12
C LYS A 42 7.80 -13.91 -10.09
N LYS A 43 7.59 -14.98 -9.31
CA LYS A 43 8.63 -15.47 -8.39
C LYS A 43 9.75 -16.11 -9.19
N ALA A 44 10.99 -15.80 -8.80
CA ALA A 44 12.15 -16.50 -9.33
C ALA A 44 12.18 -17.93 -8.78
N PRO A 45 12.81 -18.89 -9.50
CA PRO A 45 12.99 -20.23 -8.95
C PRO A 45 13.68 -20.19 -7.59
N GLY A 46 13.09 -20.86 -6.59
CA GLY A 46 13.61 -20.88 -5.22
C GLY A 46 13.30 -19.66 -4.38
N GLU A 47 12.59 -18.67 -4.92
CA GLU A 47 12.19 -17.49 -4.18
C GLU A 47 11.07 -17.83 -3.19
N ASP A 48 11.30 -17.51 -1.90
CA ASP A 48 10.29 -17.71 -0.87
C ASP A 48 9.47 -16.42 -0.63
N TRP A 49 8.53 -16.50 0.33
CA TRP A 49 7.69 -15.34 0.66
C TRP A 49 8.50 -14.15 1.16
N ALA A 50 9.56 -14.41 1.94
CA ALA A 50 10.41 -13.32 2.46
C ALA A 50 11.14 -12.61 1.32
N ASP A 51 11.64 -13.35 0.34
CA ASP A 51 12.30 -12.76 -0.83
C ASP A 51 11.34 -11.89 -1.64
N THR A 52 10.11 -12.38 -1.84
CA THR A 52 9.08 -11.62 -2.53
C THR A 52 8.73 -10.34 -1.76
N THR A 53 8.64 -10.43 -0.44
CA THR A 53 8.35 -9.27 0.41
C THR A 53 9.46 -8.21 0.33
N ARG A 54 10.73 -8.62 0.22
CA ARG A 54 11.84 -7.68 0.09
C ARG A 54 11.76 -6.85 -1.18
N ARG A 55 11.13 -7.34 -2.23
CA ARG A 55 10.93 -6.57 -3.47
C ARG A 55 10.05 -5.36 -3.27
N LYS A 56 9.25 -5.33 -2.22
CA LYS A 56 8.34 -4.24 -1.90
C LYS A 56 9.06 -2.90 -1.82
N ILE A 57 10.19 -2.87 -1.14
CA ILE A 57 10.96 -1.62 -0.95
C ILE A 57 11.44 -1.08 -2.29
N GLY A 58 12.05 -1.92 -3.12
CA GLY A 58 12.53 -1.50 -4.44
C GLY A 58 11.40 -1.07 -5.36
N PHE A 59 10.26 -1.75 -5.29
CA PHE A 59 9.10 -1.40 -6.08
C PHE A 59 8.55 -0.02 -5.68
N ILE A 60 8.36 0.21 -4.39
CA ILE A 60 7.87 1.50 -3.89
C ILE A 60 8.83 2.63 -4.27
N LYS A 61 10.13 2.39 -4.14
CA LYS A 61 11.16 3.35 -4.57
C LYS A 61 11.01 3.69 -6.05
N SER A 62 10.79 2.68 -6.90
CA SER A 62 10.63 2.92 -8.33
C SER A 62 9.38 3.73 -8.66
N VAL A 63 8.28 3.50 -7.92
CA VAL A 63 7.06 4.30 -8.09
C VAL A 63 7.30 5.74 -7.67
N CYS A 64 8.00 5.95 -6.56
CA CYS A 64 8.39 7.30 -6.11
C CYS A 64 9.23 8.02 -7.17
N ASP A 65 10.22 7.34 -7.73
CA ASP A 65 11.12 7.94 -8.73
C ASP A 65 10.38 8.34 -10.02
N LYS A 66 9.38 7.56 -10.43
CA LYS A 66 8.54 7.86 -11.59
C LYS A 66 7.49 8.94 -11.32
N ASN A 67 7.19 9.22 -10.07
CA ASN A 67 6.11 10.11 -9.68
C ASN A 67 6.61 11.12 -8.63
N PRO A 68 7.56 12.01 -9.00
CA PRO A 68 8.22 12.88 -8.02
C PRO A 68 7.28 13.90 -7.36
N THR A 69 6.15 14.21 -7.97
CA THR A 69 5.20 15.19 -7.46
C THR A 69 3.95 14.58 -6.85
N LYS A 70 3.86 13.26 -6.83
CA LYS A 70 2.71 12.55 -6.26
C LYS A 70 3.07 11.87 -4.97
N LYS A 71 2.15 11.91 -4.01
CA LYS A 71 2.25 11.07 -2.82
C LYS A 71 2.06 9.62 -3.24
N VAL A 72 2.85 8.72 -2.68
CA VAL A 72 2.82 7.31 -3.04
C VAL A 72 2.25 6.51 -1.87
N PHE A 73 1.15 5.82 -2.09
CA PHE A 73 0.50 4.97 -1.09
C PHE A 73 0.66 3.52 -1.50
N TRP A 74 1.17 2.72 -0.58
CA TRP A 74 1.16 1.27 -0.70
C TRP A 74 -0.12 0.71 -0.12
N VAL A 75 -0.72 -0.26 -0.81
CA VAL A 75 -1.83 -1.04 -0.28
C VAL A 75 -1.60 -2.51 -0.64
N ASP A 76 -1.87 -3.41 0.30
CA ASP A 76 -1.81 -4.84 -0.02
C ASP A 76 -2.91 -5.18 -1.03
N ILE A 77 -2.58 -6.05 -1.99
CA ILE A 77 -3.47 -6.30 -3.13
C ILE A 77 -4.83 -6.88 -2.75
N ASP A 78 -4.90 -7.58 -1.62
CA ASP A 78 -6.14 -8.16 -1.10
C ASP A 78 -6.96 -7.20 -0.24
N CYS A 79 -6.58 -5.93 -0.21
CA CYS A 79 -7.36 -4.87 0.43
C CYS A 79 -8.38 -4.27 -0.51
N ARG A 80 -9.33 -3.54 0.06
CA ARG A 80 -10.35 -2.78 -0.67
C ARG A 80 -10.33 -1.33 -0.22
N ILE A 81 -10.60 -0.41 -1.14
CA ILE A 81 -10.68 1.01 -0.83
C ILE A 81 -12.08 1.48 -1.22
N ASN A 82 -12.92 1.71 -0.22
CA ASN A 82 -14.27 2.21 -0.44
C ASN A 82 -14.26 3.70 -0.79
N TYR A 83 -13.41 4.45 -0.11
CA TYR A 83 -13.16 5.86 -0.35
C TYR A 83 -11.83 6.25 0.29
N LEU A 84 -11.30 7.39 -0.10
CA LEU A 84 -10.09 7.94 0.50
C LEU A 84 -10.45 9.22 1.26
N PRO A 85 -10.33 9.23 2.60
CA PRO A 85 -10.65 10.43 3.38
C PRO A 85 -9.83 11.65 2.96
N ASP A 86 -10.46 12.81 2.95
CA ASP A 86 -9.78 14.04 2.52
C ASP A 86 -8.56 14.38 3.38
N TYR A 87 -8.62 14.12 4.69
CA TYR A 87 -7.50 14.42 5.57
C TYR A 87 -6.28 13.56 5.25
N ILE A 88 -6.46 12.35 4.72
CA ILE A 88 -5.36 11.50 4.25
C ILE A 88 -4.87 12.00 2.89
N ALA A 89 -5.80 12.22 1.96
CA ALA A 89 -5.46 12.64 0.60
C ALA A 89 -4.75 13.99 0.58
N ASN A 90 -5.10 14.90 1.47
CA ASN A 90 -4.55 16.26 1.52
C ASN A 90 -3.39 16.41 2.50
N SER A 91 -2.99 15.36 3.20
CA SER A 91 -1.88 15.42 4.16
C SER A 91 -0.57 15.78 3.47
N THR A 92 0.23 16.62 4.13
CA THR A 92 1.58 16.97 3.69
C THR A 92 2.66 16.26 4.50
N ALA A 93 2.27 15.30 5.33
CA ALA A 93 3.20 14.54 6.17
C ALA A 93 4.18 13.72 5.32
N ASP A 94 5.37 13.52 5.84
CA ASP A 94 6.39 12.70 5.18
C ASP A 94 6.03 11.23 5.18
N LEU A 95 5.39 10.76 6.26
CA LEU A 95 4.92 9.39 6.40
C LEU A 95 3.48 9.40 6.90
N ILE A 96 2.62 8.72 6.20
CA ILE A 96 1.22 8.58 6.54
C ILE A 96 0.97 7.10 6.79
N GLY A 97 0.55 6.77 7.99
CA GLY A 97 0.36 5.37 8.35
C GLY A 97 -0.91 5.17 9.16
N PHE A 98 -1.20 3.92 9.41
CA PHE A 98 -2.38 3.49 10.13
C PHE A 98 -1.92 2.72 11.36
N GLN A 99 -2.35 3.17 12.53
CA GLN A 99 -2.02 2.49 13.78
C GLN A 99 -3.25 1.74 14.29
N ARG A 100 -3.09 0.44 14.49
CA ARG A 100 -4.14 -0.40 15.06
C ARG A 100 -3.93 -0.56 16.55
N SER A 101 -5.04 -0.68 17.27
CA SER A 101 -5.00 -0.99 18.70
C SER A 101 -5.99 -2.11 19.00
N PHE A 102 -5.70 -2.87 20.04
CA PHE A 102 -6.53 -3.98 20.49
C PHE A 102 -7.05 -3.71 21.90
N GLY A 103 -8.26 -4.19 22.19
CA GLY A 103 -8.86 -4.03 23.52
C GLY A 103 -8.15 -4.81 24.59
N SER A 104 -7.48 -5.93 24.23
CA SER A 104 -6.72 -6.75 25.17
C SER A 104 -5.50 -7.34 24.46
N PRO A 105 -4.29 -7.20 25.04
CA PRO A 105 -3.09 -7.83 24.48
C PRO A 105 -3.17 -9.35 24.41
N LEU A 106 -3.92 -9.97 25.31
CA LEU A 106 -4.06 -11.43 25.39
C LEU A 106 -4.79 -12.01 24.19
N GLN A 107 -5.64 -11.23 23.54
CA GLN A 107 -6.40 -11.67 22.36
C GLN A 107 -5.53 -11.92 21.14
N ILE A 108 -4.36 -11.33 21.08
CA ILE A 108 -3.49 -11.33 19.90
C ILE A 108 -2.14 -11.99 20.16
N GLY A 109 -1.84 -12.36 21.41
CA GLY A 109 -0.57 -12.99 21.74
C GLY A 109 0.66 -12.09 21.65
N TYR A 110 0.49 -10.79 21.61
CA TYR A 110 1.59 -9.83 21.52
C TYR A 110 2.06 -9.29 22.87
N GLY A 111 1.75 -10.00 23.94
CA GLY A 111 2.12 -9.59 25.28
C GLY A 111 1.43 -8.29 25.67
N ASN A 112 2.21 -7.28 26.07
CA ASN A 112 1.68 -6.01 26.52
C ASN A 112 1.36 -5.02 25.40
N ARG A 113 1.54 -5.42 24.13
CA ARG A 113 1.30 -4.51 23.01
C ARG A 113 -0.18 -4.39 22.71
N THR A 114 -0.70 -3.17 22.75
CA THR A 114 -2.06 -2.87 22.35
C THR A 114 -2.13 -2.06 21.06
N ARG A 115 -0.98 -1.62 20.54
CA ARG A 115 -0.89 -0.79 19.34
C ARG A 115 0.25 -1.26 18.45
N PHE A 116 0.04 -1.20 17.14
CA PHE A 116 1.09 -1.42 16.15
C PHE A 116 0.73 -0.76 14.82
N TRP A 117 1.74 -0.50 13.98
CA TRP A 117 1.53 0.03 12.64
C TRP A 117 0.99 -1.05 11.73
N GLU A 118 -0.03 -0.68 10.95
CA GLU A 118 -0.63 -1.59 9.98
C GLU A 118 0.14 -1.50 8.66
N PRO A 119 0.82 -2.56 8.20
CA PRO A 119 1.61 -2.50 6.99
C PRO A 119 0.79 -2.64 5.70
N SER A 120 -0.49 -2.91 5.79
CA SER A 120 -1.34 -3.12 4.61
C SER A 120 -1.73 -1.84 3.89
N PHE A 121 -1.56 -0.68 4.54
CA PHE A 121 -1.83 0.62 3.93
C PHE A 121 -0.95 1.69 4.60
N TRP A 122 -0.13 2.36 3.79
CA TRP A 122 0.69 3.47 4.25
C TRP A 122 1.17 4.28 3.06
N GLY A 123 1.62 5.51 3.30
CA GLY A 123 2.01 6.41 2.23
C GLY A 123 3.19 7.29 2.58
N LEU A 124 3.83 7.78 1.54
CA LEU A 124 4.97 8.70 1.61
C LEU A 124 4.61 10.02 0.95
N GLY A 125 4.99 11.12 1.60
CA GLY A 125 4.90 12.44 1.03
C GLY A 125 5.93 12.68 -0.08
N THR A 126 5.97 13.91 -0.57
CA THR A 126 6.83 14.28 -1.70
C THR A 126 8.13 14.94 -1.28
N SER A 127 8.37 15.15 0.02
CA SER A 127 9.57 15.81 0.49
C SER A 127 10.82 14.92 0.33
N PRO A 128 12.02 15.52 0.30
CA PRO A 128 13.26 14.72 0.29
C PRO A 128 13.39 13.80 1.50
N GLN A 129 12.86 14.21 2.66
CA GLN A 129 12.89 13.41 3.87
C GLN A 129 12.00 12.16 3.78
N ALA A 130 10.92 12.21 2.99
CA ALA A 130 10.03 11.08 2.80
C ALA A 130 10.64 10.02 1.89
N ARG A 131 11.57 10.41 1.03
CA ARG A 131 12.11 9.58 -0.06
C ARG A 131 13.64 9.45 0.02
#